data_3a77fb935639e78afd7ea5f46f70cb4b
#
_entry.id   3a77fb935639e78afd7ea5f46f70cb4b
#
_cell.length_a   1.000
_cell.length_b   1.000
_cell.length_c   1.000
_cell.angle_alpha   90.00
_cell.angle_beta   90.00
_cell.angle_gamma   90.00
#
_symmetry.space_group_name_H-M   'P 1'
#
loop_
_entity.id
_entity.type
_entity.pdbx_description
1 polymer ?
#
loop_
_entity_poly.entity_id
_entity_poly.type
_entity_poly.pdbx_seq_one_letter_code
_entity_poly.pdbx_strand_id
1 'polypeptide(L)'
;YNVILRIIKRFAKMPINELIRYTYQNYPFFAINSKMAKDLLSKTEYSHVINQRPHKDELSLMTIGYEGLSLEQYIVTLLINDVRVLCDVRKNAYSQKFGFSKNQLAKACEGAGIRYEHIPNLGIISEKRKDLKNQSDYDALFDDYEITTLMYARNELNHLFTLLQNDKRIALTCFEHNPLQCHRSRIA
;
A
#
# COMPACT_ATOMS: atom_id res chain seq x y z
N TYR A 1 -1.27 25.98 17.87
CA TYR A 1 -1.46 27.36 17.42
C TYR A 1 -0.14 27.94 16.88
N ASN A 2 0.94 27.87 17.64
CA ASN A 2 2.26 28.40 17.24
C ASN A 2 2.88 27.75 15.99
N VAL A 3 2.58 26.50 15.71
CA VAL A 3 3.10 25.79 14.51
C VAL A 3 2.41 26.32 13.25
N ILE A 4 1.10 26.45 13.28
CA ILE A 4 0.30 26.96 12.14
C ILE A 4 0.74 28.39 11.79
N LEU A 5 0.87 29.28 12.78
CA LEU A 5 1.31 30.65 12.55
C LEU A 5 2.73 30.72 11.94
N ARG A 6 3.65 29.84 12.35
CA ARG A 6 4.99 29.74 11.73
C ARG A 6 4.92 29.31 10.28
N ILE A 7 4.09 28.33 9.95
CA ILE A 7 3.88 27.84 8.58
C ILE A 7 3.31 28.96 7.71
N ILE A 8 2.24 29.63 8.17
CA ILE A 8 1.64 30.78 7.47
C ILE A 8 2.67 31.88 7.22
N LYS A 9 3.41 32.29 8.27
CA LYS A 9 4.44 33.33 8.15
C LYS A 9 5.52 32.99 7.14
N ARG A 10 5.90 31.71 7.02
CA ARG A 10 6.95 31.24 6.14
C ARG A 10 6.49 31.07 4.69
N PHE A 11 5.29 30.54 4.46
CA PHE A 11 4.88 30.03 3.15
C PHE A 11 3.71 30.79 2.51
N ALA A 12 2.89 31.53 3.27
CA ALA A 12 1.66 32.13 2.73
C ALA A 12 1.88 33.14 1.59
N LYS A 13 3.07 33.76 1.52
CA LYS A 13 3.43 34.73 0.46
C LYS A 13 4.33 34.12 -0.61
N MET A 14 4.68 32.84 -0.50
CA MET A 14 5.57 32.18 -1.46
C MET A 14 4.80 31.87 -2.75
N PRO A 15 5.30 32.25 -3.93
CA PRO A 15 4.70 31.86 -5.21
C PRO A 15 4.60 30.34 -5.32
N ILE A 16 3.56 29.84 -5.98
CA ILE A 16 3.27 28.40 -6.03
C ILE A 16 4.45 27.60 -6.61
N ASN A 17 5.11 28.08 -7.65
CA ASN A 17 6.25 27.40 -8.26
C ASN A 17 7.47 27.31 -7.32
N GLU A 18 7.68 28.37 -6.51
CA GLU A 18 8.74 28.36 -5.49
C GLU A 18 8.40 27.40 -4.35
N LEU A 19 7.13 27.34 -3.93
CA LEU A 19 6.67 26.42 -2.91
C LEU A 19 6.83 24.97 -3.38
N ILE A 20 6.47 24.66 -4.62
CA ILE A 20 6.66 23.33 -5.21
C ILE A 20 8.16 22.99 -5.27
N ARG A 21 9.00 23.90 -5.78
CA ARG A 21 10.47 23.69 -5.82
C ARG A 21 11.03 23.48 -4.42
N TYR A 22 10.63 24.30 -3.45
CA TYR A 22 11.01 24.14 -2.05
C TYR A 22 10.65 22.73 -1.51
N THR A 23 9.44 22.25 -1.83
CA THR A 23 8.97 20.93 -1.43
C THR A 23 9.84 19.83 -2.05
N TYR A 24 10.16 19.93 -3.32
CA TYR A 24 10.96 18.93 -4.01
C TYR A 24 12.43 18.90 -3.55
N GLN A 25 12.98 20.04 -3.20
CA GLN A 25 14.34 20.14 -2.66
C GLN A 25 14.47 19.61 -1.23
N ASN A 26 13.46 19.89 -0.38
CA ASN A 26 13.51 19.53 1.04
C ASN A 26 12.88 18.16 1.34
N TYR A 27 11.98 17.69 0.46
CA TYR A 27 11.25 16.42 0.60
C TYR A 27 11.25 15.63 -0.72
N PRO A 28 12.43 15.32 -1.29
CA PRO A 28 12.53 14.77 -2.65
C PRO A 28 11.85 13.42 -2.81
N PHE A 29 11.81 12.58 -1.75
CA PHE A 29 11.09 11.31 -1.76
C PHE A 29 9.61 11.45 -2.14
N PHE A 30 8.92 12.50 -1.66
CA PHE A 30 7.51 12.72 -2.00
C PHE A 30 7.29 13.22 -3.44
N ALA A 31 8.36 13.59 -4.12
CA ALA A 31 8.32 14.08 -5.51
C ALA A 31 8.68 13.00 -6.55
N ILE A 32 9.05 11.78 -6.14
CA ILE A 32 9.53 10.71 -7.05
C ILE A 32 8.52 10.33 -8.14
N ASN A 33 7.23 10.55 -7.92
CA ASN A 33 6.15 10.31 -8.89
C ASN A 33 5.54 11.60 -9.44
N SER A 34 6.14 12.76 -9.17
CA SER A 34 5.61 14.04 -9.64
C SER A 34 5.82 14.21 -11.14
N LYS A 35 4.71 14.41 -11.88
CA LYS A 35 4.74 14.71 -13.31
C LYS A 35 5.36 16.09 -13.61
N MET A 36 5.27 17.03 -12.65
CA MET A 36 5.75 18.41 -12.78
C MET A 36 7.24 18.55 -12.42
N ALA A 37 7.82 17.60 -11.70
CA ALA A 37 9.21 17.72 -11.21
C ALA A 37 10.21 17.95 -12.37
N LYS A 38 10.02 17.24 -13.48
CA LYS A 38 10.90 17.36 -14.66
C LYS A 38 10.90 18.76 -15.28
N ASP A 39 9.77 19.45 -15.24
CA ASP A 39 9.58 20.77 -15.87
C ASP A 39 10.01 21.92 -14.95
N LEU A 40 9.94 21.71 -13.63
CA LEU A 40 10.22 22.73 -12.62
C LEU A 40 11.63 22.69 -12.05
N LEU A 41 12.30 21.56 -12.14
CA LEU A 41 13.62 21.33 -11.57
C LEU A 41 14.70 21.38 -12.65
N SER A 42 15.90 21.80 -12.28
CA SER A 42 17.09 21.57 -13.09
C SER A 42 17.37 20.07 -13.24
N LYS A 43 18.18 19.68 -14.22
CA LYS A 43 18.57 18.28 -14.43
C LYS A 43 19.19 17.64 -13.17
N THR A 44 20.00 18.40 -12.46
CA THR A 44 20.68 17.93 -11.24
C THR A 44 19.67 17.71 -10.08
N GLU A 45 18.77 18.69 -9.87
CA GLU A 45 17.72 18.60 -8.85
C GLU A 45 16.76 17.45 -9.17
N TYR A 46 16.36 17.29 -10.42
CA TYR A 46 15.48 16.20 -10.85
C TYR A 46 16.16 14.83 -10.64
N SER A 47 17.44 14.69 -10.98
CA SER A 47 18.21 13.45 -10.70
C SER A 47 18.25 13.14 -9.20
N HIS A 48 18.41 14.16 -8.35
CA HIS A 48 18.38 13.99 -6.90
C HIS A 48 17.01 13.44 -6.42
N VAL A 49 15.90 13.95 -6.95
CA VAL A 49 14.56 13.45 -6.64
C VAL A 49 14.40 11.98 -7.07
N ILE A 50 14.74 11.65 -8.31
CA ILE A 50 14.56 10.29 -8.85
C ILE A 50 15.44 9.27 -8.09
N ASN A 51 16.64 9.65 -7.68
CA ASN A 51 17.53 8.78 -6.90
C ASN A 51 17.00 8.49 -5.48
N GLN A 52 15.95 9.19 -5.01
CA GLN A 52 15.28 8.85 -3.75
C GLN A 52 14.31 7.66 -3.90
N ARG A 53 13.98 7.23 -5.12
CA ARG A 53 13.13 6.06 -5.32
C ARG A 53 13.83 4.83 -4.76
N PRO A 54 13.23 4.14 -3.79
CA PRO A 54 13.76 2.87 -3.32
C PRO A 54 13.86 1.87 -4.48
N HIS A 55 14.96 1.16 -4.55
CA HIS A 55 15.15 0.07 -5.49
C HIS A 55 15.75 -1.12 -4.76
N LYS A 56 15.03 -2.22 -4.73
CA LYS A 56 15.41 -3.46 -4.06
C LYS A 56 15.21 -4.63 -5.01
N ASP A 57 16.22 -5.49 -5.15
CA ASP A 57 16.20 -6.58 -6.13
C ASP A 57 15.85 -7.95 -5.53
N GLU A 58 15.87 -8.07 -4.21
CA GLU A 58 15.51 -9.30 -3.54
C GLU A 58 14.02 -9.64 -3.72
N LEU A 59 13.74 -10.91 -3.95
CA LEU A 59 12.40 -11.45 -4.01
C LEU A 59 11.75 -11.36 -2.62
N SER A 60 10.58 -10.74 -2.55
CA SER A 60 9.92 -10.50 -1.26
C SER A 60 8.40 -10.52 -1.39
N LEU A 61 7.77 -11.42 -0.64
CA LEU A 61 6.34 -11.42 -0.36
C LEU A 61 6.11 -10.74 0.99
N MET A 62 5.42 -9.61 0.98
CA MET A 62 5.13 -8.80 2.15
C MET A 62 3.65 -8.83 2.49
N THR A 63 3.29 -8.44 3.71
CA THR A 63 1.89 -8.25 4.10
C THR A 63 1.69 -6.88 4.72
N ILE A 64 0.55 -6.24 4.45
CA ILE A 64 0.19 -4.95 5.01
C ILE A 64 -1.30 -4.88 5.33
N GLY A 65 -1.66 -4.44 6.55
CA GLY A 65 -3.03 -4.07 6.92
C GLY A 65 -3.19 -2.56 6.94
N TYR A 66 -4.36 -2.06 6.55
CA TYR A 66 -4.61 -0.62 6.52
C TYR A 66 -5.34 -0.08 7.76
N GLU A 67 -5.64 -0.93 8.73
CA GLU A 67 -6.18 -0.51 10.01
C GLU A 67 -5.22 0.47 10.71
N GLY A 68 -5.75 1.59 11.20
CA GLY A 68 -4.95 2.64 11.85
C GLY A 68 -4.16 3.57 10.91
N LEU A 69 -3.95 3.23 9.63
CA LEU A 69 -3.15 4.03 8.70
C LEU A 69 -4.02 5.01 7.89
N SER A 70 -3.53 6.23 7.62
CA SER A 70 -4.08 7.04 6.54
C SER A 70 -3.70 6.46 5.17
N LEU A 71 -4.37 6.89 4.10
CA LEU A 71 -4.03 6.46 2.75
C LEU A 71 -2.59 6.85 2.37
N GLU A 72 -2.17 8.06 2.77
CA GLU A 72 -0.81 8.55 2.52
C GLU A 72 0.24 7.71 3.24
N GLN A 73 0.04 7.43 4.53
CA GLN A 73 0.94 6.58 5.31
C GLN A 73 1.04 5.18 4.70
N TYR A 74 -0.09 4.64 4.26
CA TYR A 74 -0.16 3.34 3.61
C TYR A 74 0.63 3.31 2.30
N ILE A 75 0.39 4.25 1.39
CA ILE A 75 1.11 4.34 0.10
C ILE A 75 2.60 4.59 0.32
N VAL A 76 2.98 5.47 1.25
CA VAL A 76 4.39 5.73 1.60
C VAL A 76 5.06 4.45 2.10
N THR A 77 4.38 3.64 2.93
CA THR A 77 4.91 2.36 3.41
C THR A 77 5.18 1.39 2.25
N LEU A 78 4.27 1.30 1.28
CA LEU A 78 4.47 0.48 0.08
C LEU A 78 5.67 0.97 -0.75
N LEU A 79 5.79 2.29 -0.95
CA LEU A 79 6.89 2.90 -1.71
C LEU A 79 8.26 2.68 -1.04
N ILE A 80 8.37 2.89 0.28
CA ILE A 80 9.63 2.69 1.03
C ILE A 80 10.11 1.23 0.93
N ASN A 81 9.17 0.30 0.85
CA ASN A 81 9.47 -1.12 0.70
C ASN A 81 9.62 -1.56 -0.76
N ASP A 82 9.60 -0.63 -1.72
CA ASP A 82 9.68 -0.92 -3.16
C ASP A 82 8.64 -1.98 -3.60
N VAL A 83 7.42 -1.89 -3.08
CA VAL A 83 6.32 -2.76 -3.51
C VAL A 83 5.92 -2.40 -4.92
N ARG A 84 5.95 -3.38 -5.84
CA ARG A 84 5.62 -3.22 -7.26
C ARG A 84 4.20 -3.63 -7.57
N VAL A 85 3.69 -4.62 -6.82
CA VAL A 85 2.30 -5.08 -6.95
C VAL A 85 1.65 -5.17 -5.57
N LEU A 86 0.50 -4.54 -5.42
CA LEU A 86 -0.37 -4.70 -4.27
C LEU A 86 -1.47 -5.70 -4.62
N CYS A 87 -1.46 -6.85 -3.96
CA CYS A 87 -2.44 -7.91 -4.10
C CYS A 87 -3.51 -7.78 -3.01
N ASP A 88 -4.69 -7.32 -3.38
CA ASP A 88 -5.83 -7.19 -2.47
C ASP A 88 -6.56 -8.53 -2.34
N VAL A 89 -6.34 -9.20 -1.23
CA VAL A 89 -6.90 -10.53 -0.93
C VAL A 89 -8.19 -10.47 -0.12
N ARG A 90 -8.84 -9.30 -0.05
CA ARG A 90 -10.16 -9.18 0.57
C ARG A 90 -11.23 -9.81 -0.33
N LYS A 91 -12.15 -10.57 0.25
CA LYS A 91 -13.32 -11.10 -0.49
C LYS A 91 -14.17 -9.97 -1.06
N ASN A 92 -14.46 -8.98 -0.22
CA ASN A 92 -15.11 -7.74 -0.60
C ASN A 92 -14.16 -6.56 -0.37
N ALA A 93 -13.70 -5.92 -1.44
CA ALA A 93 -12.80 -4.78 -1.37
C ALA A 93 -13.53 -3.43 -1.19
N TYR A 94 -14.70 -3.45 -0.58
CA TYR A 94 -15.39 -2.25 -0.08
C TYR A 94 -14.85 -1.86 1.29
N SER A 95 -14.67 -0.56 1.54
CA SER A 95 -14.24 -0.03 2.83
C SER A 95 -14.94 1.29 3.11
N GLN A 96 -15.42 1.48 4.35
CA GLN A 96 -15.91 2.78 4.82
C GLN A 96 -14.76 3.77 5.08
N LYS A 97 -13.54 3.26 5.25
CA LYS A 97 -12.36 4.09 5.41
C LYS A 97 -11.99 4.72 4.07
N PHE A 98 -11.92 6.05 4.06
CA PHE A 98 -11.60 6.82 2.85
C PHE A 98 -10.31 6.33 2.17
N GLY A 99 -10.37 6.14 0.86
CA GLY A 99 -9.23 5.72 0.04
C GLY A 99 -9.02 4.20 -0.06
N PHE A 100 -9.70 3.37 0.74
CA PHE A 100 -9.46 1.93 0.80
C PHE A 100 -10.51 1.05 0.12
N SER A 101 -11.53 1.62 -0.49
CA SER A 101 -12.38 0.87 -1.43
C SER A 101 -11.63 0.59 -2.73
N LYS A 102 -11.90 -0.54 -3.39
CA LYS A 102 -11.17 -1.09 -4.55
C LYS A 102 -10.72 -0.01 -5.54
N ASN A 103 -11.66 0.76 -6.09
CA ASN A 103 -11.34 1.73 -7.14
C ASN A 103 -10.48 2.90 -6.64
N GLN A 104 -10.69 3.33 -5.38
CA GLN A 104 -9.91 4.40 -4.78
C GLN A 104 -8.47 3.94 -4.48
N LEU A 105 -8.32 2.75 -3.90
CA LEU A 105 -7.02 2.16 -3.60
C LEU A 105 -6.23 1.86 -4.88
N ALA A 106 -6.89 1.28 -5.89
CA ALA A 106 -6.27 1.02 -7.19
C ALA A 106 -5.74 2.31 -7.84
N LYS A 107 -6.55 3.38 -7.85
CA LYS A 107 -6.14 4.69 -8.38
C LYS A 107 -4.98 5.32 -7.59
N ALA A 108 -4.97 5.16 -6.26
CA ALA A 108 -3.88 5.64 -5.43
C ALA A 108 -2.58 4.87 -5.69
N CYS A 109 -2.65 3.54 -5.83
CA CYS A 109 -1.51 2.70 -6.20
C CYS A 109 -0.97 3.07 -7.60
N GLU A 110 -1.84 3.22 -8.60
CA GLU A 110 -1.47 3.64 -9.95
C GLU A 110 -0.74 4.99 -9.94
N GLY A 111 -1.27 5.97 -9.22
CA GLY A 111 -0.63 7.28 -9.02
C GLY A 111 0.75 7.19 -8.36
N ALA A 112 0.99 6.16 -7.57
CA ALA A 112 2.27 5.85 -6.94
C ALA A 112 3.19 4.96 -7.80
N GLY A 113 2.73 4.50 -8.98
CA GLY A 113 3.47 3.58 -9.83
C GLY A 113 3.49 2.13 -9.30
N ILE A 114 2.49 1.76 -8.49
CA ILE A 114 2.27 0.42 -7.94
C ILE A 114 1.10 -0.23 -8.68
N ARG A 115 1.29 -1.43 -9.22
CA ARG A 115 0.19 -2.18 -9.82
C ARG A 115 -0.74 -2.71 -8.73
N TYR A 116 -2.04 -2.63 -8.96
CA TYR A 116 -3.06 -3.16 -8.05
C TYR A 116 -3.74 -4.37 -8.67
N GLU A 117 -3.78 -5.48 -7.92
CA GLU A 117 -4.45 -6.73 -8.30
C GLU A 117 -5.48 -7.11 -7.21
N HIS A 118 -6.72 -7.40 -7.59
CA HIS A 118 -7.73 -7.88 -6.65
C HIS A 118 -7.97 -9.37 -6.83
N ILE A 119 -7.70 -10.16 -5.80
CA ILE A 119 -7.78 -11.63 -5.81
C ILE A 119 -8.82 -12.10 -4.77
N PRO A 120 -10.14 -11.87 -5.05
CA PRO A 120 -11.21 -12.07 -4.06
C PRO A 120 -11.40 -13.54 -3.63
N ASN A 121 -10.94 -14.50 -4.42
CA ASN A 121 -11.05 -15.92 -4.05
C ASN A 121 -10.11 -16.34 -2.93
N LEU A 122 -9.09 -15.52 -2.62
CA LEU A 122 -8.27 -15.68 -1.43
C LEU A 122 -8.86 -15.02 -0.17
N GLY A 123 -10.01 -14.37 -0.28
CA GLY A 123 -10.62 -13.65 0.82
C GLY A 123 -11.63 -14.48 1.61
N ILE A 124 -11.70 -14.24 2.93
CA ILE A 124 -12.74 -14.78 3.81
C ILE A 124 -14.00 -13.92 3.71
N ILE A 125 -15.16 -14.53 3.61
CA ILE A 125 -16.46 -13.83 3.61
C ILE A 125 -16.71 -13.17 4.98
N SER A 126 -17.37 -12.00 4.98
CA SER A 126 -17.58 -11.18 6.18
C SER A 126 -18.40 -11.91 7.26
N GLU A 127 -19.30 -12.80 6.85
CA GLU A 127 -20.15 -13.57 7.75
C GLU A 127 -19.36 -14.49 8.69
N LYS A 128 -18.27 -15.10 8.19
CA LYS A 128 -17.37 -15.96 9.00
C LYS A 128 -16.50 -15.18 9.99
N ARG A 129 -16.43 -13.85 9.87
CA ARG A 129 -15.61 -12.98 10.71
C ARG A 129 -16.39 -12.28 11.83
N LYS A 130 -17.63 -12.63 12.00
CA LYS A 130 -18.46 -12.11 13.10
C LYS A 130 -18.11 -12.83 14.42
N ASP A 131 -18.20 -12.08 15.51
CA ASP A 131 -18.09 -12.62 16.89
C ASP A 131 -16.72 -13.20 17.28
N LEU A 132 -15.65 -12.85 16.57
CA LEU A 132 -14.28 -13.18 16.96
C LEU A 132 -13.86 -12.33 18.16
N LYS A 133 -13.55 -12.93 19.30
CA LYS A 133 -13.29 -12.23 20.57
C LYS A 133 -11.87 -12.41 21.08
N ASN A 134 -11.26 -13.53 20.76
CA ASN A 134 -9.95 -13.92 21.27
C ASN A 134 -9.12 -14.62 20.18
N GLN A 135 -7.84 -14.84 20.43
CA GLN A 135 -6.95 -15.43 19.43
C GLN A 135 -7.38 -16.81 18.98
N SER A 136 -7.94 -17.64 19.88
CA SER A 136 -8.38 -18.99 19.51
C SER A 136 -9.55 -18.98 18.51
N ASP A 137 -10.39 -17.94 18.52
CA ASP A 137 -11.47 -17.80 17.52
C ASP A 137 -10.88 -17.51 16.12
N TYR A 138 -9.82 -16.69 16.07
CA TYR A 138 -9.09 -16.43 14.81
C TYR A 138 -8.36 -17.68 14.33
N ASP A 139 -7.72 -18.42 15.23
CA ASP A 139 -6.98 -19.63 14.87
C ASP A 139 -7.93 -20.69 14.28
N ALA A 140 -9.07 -20.92 14.93
CA ALA A 140 -10.10 -21.84 14.42
C ALA A 140 -10.68 -21.40 13.06
N LEU A 141 -10.92 -20.08 12.88
CA LEU A 141 -11.35 -19.53 11.60
C LEU A 141 -10.31 -19.77 10.51
N PHE A 142 -9.02 -19.60 10.82
CA PHE A 142 -7.97 -19.73 9.82
C PHE A 142 -7.67 -21.18 9.49
N ASP A 143 -7.81 -22.09 10.45
CA ASP A 143 -7.72 -23.54 10.20
C ASP A 143 -8.86 -24.00 9.26
N ASP A 144 -10.10 -23.54 9.49
CA ASP A 144 -11.21 -23.76 8.55
C ASP A 144 -10.94 -23.13 7.16
N TYR A 145 -10.39 -21.93 7.13
CA TYR A 145 -10.04 -21.22 5.90
C TYR A 145 -8.99 -21.98 5.06
N GLU A 146 -7.98 -22.56 5.67
CA GLU A 146 -6.99 -23.37 4.97
C GLU A 146 -7.63 -24.58 4.27
N ILE A 147 -8.51 -25.28 4.95
CA ILE A 147 -9.18 -26.49 4.45
C ILE A 147 -10.27 -26.16 3.42
N THR A 148 -11.07 -25.11 3.67
CA THR A 148 -12.25 -24.80 2.85
C THR A 148 -11.98 -23.82 1.70
N THR A 149 -10.91 -23.06 1.77
CA THR A 149 -10.61 -22.00 0.78
C THR A 149 -9.24 -22.18 0.14
N LEU A 150 -8.15 -22.19 0.91
CA LEU A 150 -6.80 -22.24 0.35
C LEU A 150 -6.51 -23.54 -0.39
N MET A 151 -6.99 -24.67 0.12
CA MET A 151 -6.84 -25.96 -0.54
C MET A 151 -7.39 -25.98 -1.98
N TYR A 152 -8.43 -25.18 -2.24
CA TYR A 152 -9.09 -25.09 -3.54
C TYR A 152 -8.66 -23.86 -4.38
N ALA A 153 -7.88 -22.94 -3.81
CA ALA A 153 -7.44 -21.71 -4.45
C ALA A 153 -6.10 -21.85 -5.21
N ARG A 154 -5.82 -23.01 -5.76
CA ARG A 154 -4.53 -23.33 -6.42
C ARG A 154 -4.20 -22.38 -7.56
N ASN A 155 -5.20 -21.96 -8.33
CA ASN A 155 -5.00 -21.05 -9.46
C ASN A 155 -4.59 -19.65 -8.98
N GLU A 156 -5.23 -19.15 -7.90
CA GLU A 156 -4.95 -17.87 -7.30
C GLU A 156 -3.57 -17.85 -6.63
N LEU A 157 -3.19 -18.95 -5.95
CA LEU A 157 -1.85 -19.11 -5.38
C LEU A 157 -0.77 -19.16 -6.47
N ASN A 158 -1.00 -19.88 -7.56
CA ASN A 158 -0.10 -19.89 -8.72
C ASN A 158 0.00 -18.51 -9.37
N HIS A 159 -1.10 -17.75 -9.43
CA HIS A 159 -1.08 -16.37 -9.91
C HIS A 159 -0.22 -15.48 -9.02
N LEU A 160 -0.38 -15.54 -7.69
CA LEU A 160 0.48 -14.82 -6.74
C LEU A 160 1.97 -15.19 -6.91
N PHE A 161 2.26 -16.47 -7.07
CA PHE A 161 3.63 -16.94 -7.29
C PHE A 161 4.21 -16.38 -8.60
N THR A 162 3.42 -16.34 -9.67
CA THR A 162 3.82 -15.74 -10.95
C THR A 162 4.09 -14.24 -10.82
N LEU A 163 3.22 -13.52 -10.10
CA LEU A 163 3.43 -12.10 -9.80
C LEU A 163 4.74 -11.89 -9.00
N LEU A 164 4.96 -12.73 -7.98
CA LEU A 164 6.17 -12.66 -7.16
C LEU A 164 7.44 -12.88 -7.99
N GLN A 165 7.45 -13.88 -8.88
CA GLN A 165 8.59 -14.15 -9.75
C GLN A 165 8.86 -13.02 -10.75
N ASN A 166 7.82 -12.48 -11.37
CA ASN A 166 7.95 -11.45 -12.40
C ASN A 166 8.29 -10.08 -11.84
N ASP A 167 7.62 -9.70 -10.75
CA ASP A 167 7.73 -8.36 -10.16
C ASP A 167 8.69 -8.32 -8.97
N LYS A 168 9.09 -9.47 -8.45
CA LYS A 168 10.00 -9.68 -7.30
C LYS A 168 9.45 -9.21 -5.95
N ARG A 169 8.73 -8.07 -5.91
CA ARG A 169 8.31 -7.42 -4.68
C ARG A 169 6.82 -7.15 -4.70
N ILE A 170 6.05 -8.02 -4.04
CA ILE A 170 4.60 -7.90 -3.94
C ILE A 170 4.15 -7.82 -2.49
N ALA A 171 2.99 -7.21 -2.23
CA ALA A 171 2.41 -7.14 -0.90
C ALA A 171 0.95 -7.61 -0.90
N LEU A 172 0.60 -8.50 0.03
CA LEU A 172 -0.79 -8.88 0.29
C LEU A 172 -1.45 -7.83 1.20
N THR A 173 -2.63 -7.33 0.84
CA THR A 173 -3.38 -6.40 1.69
C THR A 173 -4.72 -6.94 2.16
N CYS A 174 -5.04 -6.60 3.40
CA CYS A 174 -6.35 -6.76 4.02
C CYS A 174 -6.56 -5.62 5.04
N PHE A 175 -7.61 -5.70 5.86
CA PHE A 175 -7.95 -4.66 6.83
C PHE A 175 -7.00 -4.68 8.04
N GLU A 176 -6.91 -5.79 8.74
CA GLU A 176 -6.32 -5.90 10.08
C GLU A 176 -4.85 -5.50 10.11
N HIS A 177 -4.48 -4.70 11.11
CA HIS A 177 -3.08 -4.33 11.36
C HIS A 177 -2.27 -5.55 11.83
N ASN A 178 -2.81 -6.28 12.83
CA ASN A 178 -2.15 -7.46 13.37
C ASN A 178 -2.20 -8.64 12.36
N PRO A 179 -1.07 -9.17 11.88
CA PRO A 179 -1.06 -10.30 10.96
C PRO A 179 -1.62 -11.58 11.57
N LEU A 180 -1.53 -11.79 12.90
CA LEU A 180 -2.08 -12.96 13.59
C LEU A 180 -3.63 -12.96 13.61
N GLN A 181 -4.26 -11.83 13.33
CA GLN A 181 -5.71 -11.66 13.23
C GLN A 181 -6.18 -11.53 11.78
N CYS A 182 -5.32 -11.87 10.83
CA CYS A 182 -5.61 -11.72 9.41
C CYS A 182 -5.20 -12.95 8.60
N HIS A 183 -6.09 -13.41 7.73
CA HIS A 183 -5.86 -14.54 6.82
C HIS A 183 -4.66 -14.38 5.88
N ARG A 184 -4.11 -13.16 5.70
CA ARG A 184 -2.89 -12.93 4.92
C ARG A 184 -1.70 -13.75 5.43
N SER A 185 -1.63 -13.99 6.75
CA SER A 185 -0.57 -14.78 7.36
C SER A 185 -0.60 -16.26 6.96
N ARG A 186 -1.76 -16.74 6.48
CA ARG A 186 -1.92 -18.12 6.00
C ARG A 186 -1.67 -18.23 4.49
N ILE A 187 -1.63 -17.12 3.78
CA ILE A 187 -1.32 -17.07 2.34
C ILE A 187 0.18 -16.90 2.12
N ALA A 188 0.86 -16.11 2.99
CA ALA A 188 2.28 -15.77 2.89
C ALA A 188 3.16 -16.86 3.45
#